data_7a7e93e8a326121812f61802ebdd3a57
#
_entry.id   7a7e93e8a326121812f61802ebdd3a57
#
_cell.length_a   1.000
_cell.length_b   1.000
_cell.length_c   1.000
_cell.angle_alpha   90.00
_cell.angle_beta   90.00
_cell.angle_gamma   90.00
#
_symmetry.space_group_name_H-M   'P 1'
#
loop_
_entity.id
_entity.type
_entity.pdbx_description
1 polymer ?
#
loop_
_entity_poly.entity_id
_entity_poly.type
_entity_poly.pdbx_seq_one_letter_code
_entity_poly.pdbx_strand_id
1 'polypeptide(L)'
;MAGYKETPRQKMIGMMYLVLTALLALNVSVEILNAFLVVNESMETTNKTFSSKISDYYTGFEKQYLNEPEKVKPFWDKAQQARKLSEDLKAYLIGIKYEAISKSEKISIDSAKVRPLYLMGSKDKYDETTAYFIGNSNDGSKGKAGEMKKVIAKYKEDLLNLVDPAERSAIKVGLDLKGPFFDADRKEQNWEMHNFYHTILAADLTILNKLVAEVQNAEYDVVQHLRSKIGAADFKIDKVGATVVPKSQYVFMGENYEAEVFVTAMDSKQSFTANIGGLRTSENGVVKVSLPANSPGPKSVTGTVNYKKPDGTLESYPVKFDYIVAPPSLSVSATKMNVFYIGVDNPVSISAGGVSPDQISASITNGTISRNGN
;
A
#
# COMPACT_ATOMS: atom_id res chain seq x y z
N MET A 1 62.23 -34.47 -33.54
CA MET A 1 61.23 -35.43 -34.08
C MET A 1 60.76 -34.86 -35.37
N ALA A 2 61.11 -35.50 -36.50
CA ALA A 2 60.70 -35.07 -37.83
C ALA A 2 59.19 -35.32 -38.00
N GLY A 3 58.41 -34.25 -38.18
CA GLY A 3 56.98 -34.33 -38.39
C GLY A 3 56.69 -35.21 -39.64
N TYR A 4 55.98 -36.27 -39.50
CA TYR A 4 55.48 -37.11 -40.57
C TYR A 4 54.66 -36.18 -41.52
N LYS A 5 55.06 -36.08 -42.77
CA LYS A 5 54.28 -35.36 -43.80
C LYS A 5 52.94 -36.11 -43.94
N GLU A 6 51.89 -35.45 -43.57
CA GLU A 6 50.51 -35.98 -43.75
C GLU A 6 50.26 -36.36 -45.22
N THR A 7 49.74 -37.55 -45.43
CA THR A 7 49.37 -38.00 -46.77
C THR A 7 48.18 -37.17 -47.31
N PRO A 8 48.02 -37.00 -48.62
CA PRO A 8 46.90 -36.28 -49.22
C PRO A 8 45.53 -36.76 -48.68
N ARG A 9 45.41 -38.05 -48.36
CA ARG A 9 44.20 -38.67 -47.77
C ARG A 9 43.96 -38.19 -46.37
N GLN A 10 44.97 -38.07 -45.53
CA GLN A 10 44.84 -37.55 -44.18
C GLN A 10 44.47 -36.06 -44.17
N LYS A 11 44.98 -35.27 -45.08
CA LYS A 11 44.58 -33.86 -45.27
C LYS A 11 43.11 -33.72 -45.66
N MET A 12 42.61 -34.59 -46.56
CA MET A 12 41.20 -34.60 -46.94
C MET A 12 40.31 -34.99 -45.76
N ILE A 13 40.68 -35.99 -44.98
CA ILE A 13 39.94 -36.40 -43.79
C ILE A 13 39.94 -35.26 -42.76
N GLY A 14 41.06 -34.61 -42.52
CA GLY A 14 41.18 -33.47 -41.63
C GLY A 14 40.29 -32.30 -42.07
N MET A 15 40.25 -31.97 -43.38
CA MET A 15 39.33 -30.96 -43.90
C MET A 15 37.87 -31.34 -43.75
N MET A 16 37.51 -32.61 -44.00
CA MET A 16 36.13 -33.10 -43.78
C MET A 16 35.74 -33.00 -42.30
N TYR A 17 36.61 -33.36 -41.36
CA TYR A 17 36.39 -33.21 -39.93
C TYR A 17 36.22 -31.74 -39.53
N LEU A 18 37.00 -30.82 -40.09
CA LEU A 18 36.91 -29.39 -39.82
C LEU A 18 35.59 -28.80 -40.33
N VAL A 19 35.15 -29.22 -41.52
CA VAL A 19 33.85 -28.84 -42.09
C VAL A 19 32.70 -29.40 -41.24
N LEU A 20 32.80 -30.67 -40.81
CA LEU A 20 31.78 -31.32 -39.99
C LEU A 20 31.64 -30.65 -38.61
N THR A 21 32.75 -30.33 -37.94
CA THR A 21 32.76 -29.62 -36.64
C THR A 21 32.26 -28.19 -36.79
N ALA A 22 32.57 -27.49 -37.89
CA ALA A 22 32.03 -26.16 -38.17
C ALA A 22 30.51 -26.20 -38.39
N LEU A 23 30.00 -27.20 -39.11
CA LEU A 23 28.56 -27.41 -39.31
C LEU A 23 27.87 -27.74 -37.97
N LEU A 24 28.49 -28.55 -37.11
CA LEU A 24 27.97 -28.86 -35.79
C LEU A 24 27.90 -27.61 -34.88
N ALA A 25 28.92 -26.78 -34.89
CA ALA A 25 28.96 -25.50 -34.15
C ALA A 25 27.90 -24.51 -34.65
N LEU A 26 27.65 -24.48 -35.97
CA LEU A 26 26.57 -23.66 -36.57
C LEU A 26 25.16 -24.13 -36.10
N ASN A 27 24.93 -25.47 -36.01
CA ASN A 27 23.65 -25.98 -35.54
C ASN A 27 23.37 -25.64 -34.08
N VAL A 28 24.35 -25.67 -33.21
CA VAL A 28 24.23 -25.20 -31.79
C VAL A 28 23.89 -23.73 -31.77
N SER A 29 24.47 -22.91 -32.62
CA SER A 29 24.16 -21.49 -32.76
C SER A 29 22.70 -21.26 -33.18
N VAL A 30 22.12 -22.08 -34.05
CA VAL A 30 20.73 -21.97 -34.49
C VAL A 30 19.75 -22.31 -33.37
N GLU A 31 20.04 -23.31 -32.55
CA GLU A 31 19.20 -23.67 -31.41
C GLU A 31 19.14 -22.55 -30.37
N ILE A 32 20.29 -21.93 -30.04
CA ILE A 32 20.36 -20.80 -29.15
C ILE A 32 19.59 -19.59 -29.70
N LEU A 33 19.73 -19.31 -31.00
CA LEU A 33 18.98 -18.28 -31.69
C LEU A 33 17.46 -18.50 -31.57
N ASN A 34 16.99 -19.72 -31.83
CA ASN A 34 15.59 -20.06 -31.68
C ASN A 34 15.09 -19.85 -30.22
N ALA A 35 15.90 -20.18 -29.23
CA ALA A 35 15.57 -19.91 -27.84
C ALA A 35 15.35 -18.39 -27.59
N PHE A 36 16.22 -17.51 -28.11
CA PHE A 36 16.02 -16.06 -28.02
C PHE A 36 14.75 -15.58 -28.71
N LEU A 37 14.40 -16.18 -29.90
CA LEU A 37 13.14 -15.81 -30.56
C LEU A 37 11.93 -16.15 -29.73
N VAL A 38 11.89 -17.33 -29.12
CA VAL A 38 10.78 -17.76 -28.22
C VAL A 38 10.71 -16.89 -26.98
N VAL A 39 11.85 -16.59 -26.35
CA VAL A 39 11.90 -15.71 -25.17
C VAL A 39 11.43 -14.30 -25.53
N ASN A 40 11.87 -13.76 -26.67
CA ASN A 40 11.46 -12.43 -27.12
C ASN A 40 9.93 -12.35 -27.34
N GLU A 41 9.33 -13.33 -28.02
CA GLU A 41 7.88 -13.40 -28.24
C GLU A 41 7.11 -13.51 -26.90
N SER A 42 7.62 -14.33 -25.98
CA SER A 42 7.06 -14.46 -24.63
C SER A 42 7.11 -13.13 -23.87
N MET A 43 8.24 -12.41 -23.94
CA MET A 43 8.40 -11.09 -23.31
C MET A 43 7.45 -10.06 -23.94
N GLU A 44 7.28 -10.02 -25.24
CA GLU A 44 6.32 -9.13 -25.91
C GLU A 44 4.89 -9.38 -25.48
N THR A 45 4.49 -10.67 -25.40
CA THR A 45 3.17 -11.07 -24.92
C THR A 45 2.97 -10.70 -23.46
N THR A 46 3.97 -10.92 -22.61
CA THR A 46 3.96 -10.54 -21.20
C THR A 46 3.81 -9.03 -21.05
N ASN A 47 4.57 -8.24 -21.80
CA ASN A 47 4.49 -6.78 -21.79
C ASN A 47 3.10 -6.27 -22.18
N LYS A 48 2.46 -6.86 -23.20
CA LYS A 48 1.08 -6.51 -23.59
C LYS A 48 0.08 -6.82 -22.48
N THR A 49 0.15 -8.03 -21.91
CA THR A 49 -0.74 -8.45 -20.82
C THR A 49 -0.57 -7.56 -19.59
N PHE A 50 0.67 -7.19 -19.27
CA PHE A 50 0.97 -6.35 -18.14
C PHE A 50 0.50 -4.89 -18.36
N SER A 51 0.63 -4.36 -19.58
CA SER A 51 0.04 -3.07 -19.95
C SER A 51 -1.47 -3.03 -19.72
N SER A 52 -2.19 -4.10 -20.07
CA SER A 52 -3.63 -4.18 -19.81
C SER A 52 -3.94 -4.18 -18.31
N LYS A 53 -3.18 -4.94 -17.51
CA LYS A 53 -3.33 -4.95 -16.04
C LYS A 53 -3.10 -3.57 -15.41
N ILE A 54 -2.07 -2.85 -15.87
CA ILE A 54 -1.80 -1.49 -15.41
C ILE A 54 -2.98 -0.57 -15.78
N SER A 55 -3.49 -0.65 -17.00
CA SER A 55 -4.65 0.13 -17.44
C SER A 55 -5.88 -0.12 -16.58
N ASP A 56 -6.19 -1.39 -16.27
CA ASP A 56 -7.29 -1.77 -15.39
C ASP A 56 -7.08 -1.21 -13.96
N TYR A 57 -5.83 -1.20 -13.49
CA TYR A 57 -5.50 -0.65 -12.20
C TYR A 57 -5.73 0.87 -12.14
N TYR A 58 -5.33 1.61 -13.18
CA TYR A 58 -5.63 3.05 -13.30
C TYR A 58 -7.13 3.31 -13.39
N THR A 59 -7.89 2.49 -14.12
CA THR A 59 -9.35 2.60 -14.19
C THR A 59 -9.99 2.44 -12.80
N GLY A 60 -9.50 1.49 -12.00
CA GLY A 60 -9.92 1.32 -10.61
C GLY A 60 -9.54 2.50 -9.71
N PHE A 61 -8.39 3.12 -9.95
CA PHE A 61 -7.93 4.29 -9.22
C PHE A 61 -8.76 5.55 -9.60
N GLU A 62 -9.07 5.72 -10.89
CA GLU A 62 -9.92 6.80 -11.40
C GLU A 62 -11.33 6.75 -10.80
N LYS A 63 -11.95 5.57 -10.73
CA LYS A 63 -13.24 5.38 -10.04
C LYS A 63 -13.18 5.83 -8.58
N GLN A 64 -12.10 5.53 -7.88
CA GLN A 64 -11.92 5.96 -6.50
C GLN A 64 -11.74 7.49 -6.42
N TYR A 65 -11.01 8.10 -7.36
CA TYR A 65 -10.88 9.55 -7.47
C TYR A 65 -12.22 10.24 -7.72
N LEU A 66 -13.06 9.69 -8.61
CA LEU A 66 -14.39 10.24 -8.89
C LEU A 66 -15.34 10.16 -7.69
N ASN A 67 -15.19 9.14 -6.84
CA ASN A 67 -16.01 8.98 -5.64
C ASN A 67 -15.58 9.92 -4.49
N GLU A 68 -14.28 10.13 -4.29
CA GLU A 68 -13.71 10.92 -3.20
C GLU A 68 -12.62 11.88 -3.71
N PRO A 69 -12.98 12.93 -4.51
CA PRO A 69 -12.01 13.76 -5.25
C PRO A 69 -11.00 14.45 -4.32
N GLU A 70 -11.46 15.11 -3.27
CA GLU A 70 -10.61 15.89 -2.35
C GLU A 70 -9.52 15.03 -1.69
N LYS A 71 -9.89 13.82 -1.29
CA LYS A 71 -9.00 12.88 -0.60
C LYS A 71 -8.01 12.21 -1.56
N VAL A 72 -8.47 11.83 -2.74
CA VAL A 72 -7.71 11.01 -3.70
C VAL A 72 -6.83 11.85 -4.61
N LYS A 73 -7.19 13.12 -4.89
CA LYS A 73 -6.51 14.02 -5.82
C LYS A 73 -4.98 14.07 -5.67
N PRO A 74 -4.40 14.27 -4.47
CA PRO A 74 -2.94 14.36 -4.32
C PRO A 74 -2.21 13.10 -4.77
N PHE A 75 -2.80 11.93 -4.57
CA PHE A 75 -2.25 10.64 -4.97
C PHE A 75 -2.50 10.35 -6.45
N TRP A 76 -3.68 10.74 -6.96
CA TRP A 76 -4.04 10.61 -8.36
C TRP A 76 -3.13 11.44 -9.28
N ASP A 77 -2.87 12.71 -8.93
CA ASP A 77 -1.99 13.58 -9.69
C ASP A 77 -0.56 13.00 -9.78
N LYS A 78 -0.03 12.43 -8.68
CA LYS A 78 1.25 11.73 -8.67
C LYS A 78 1.23 10.45 -9.51
N ALA A 79 0.14 9.68 -9.46
CA ALA A 79 -0.02 8.48 -10.29
C ALA A 79 -0.05 8.81 -11.79
N GLN A 80 -0.71 9.90 -12.19
CA GLN A 80 -0.69 10.37 -13.58
C GLN A 80 0.71 10.82 -14.03
N GLN A 81 1.50 11.43 -13.14
CA GLN A 81 2.91 11.75 -13.41
C GLN A 81 3.74 10.46 -13.58
N ALA A 82 3.56 9.46 -12.72
CA ALA A 82 4.23 8.16 -12.86
C ALA A 82 3.90 7.50 -14.20
N ARG A 83 2.61 7.52 -14.59
CA ARG A 83 2.16 7.02 -15.89
C ARG A 83 2.89 7.69 -17.05
N LYS A 84 2.91 9.03 -17.05
CA LYS A 84 3.56 9.80 -18.12
C LYS A 84 5.05 9.49 -18.22
N LEU A 85 5.78 9.49 -17.09
CA LEU A 85 7.20 9.15 -17.07
C LEU A 85 7.46 7.75 -17.64
N SER A 86 6.61 6.78 -17.30
CA SER A 86 6.74 5.40 -17.76
C SER A 86 6.38 5.24 -19.24
N GLU A 87 5.35 5.92 -19.71
CA GLU A 87 4.97 5.93 -21.13
C GLU A 87 6.08 6.56 -21.99
N ASP A 88 6.69 7.66 -21.55
CA ASP A 88 7.80 8.33 -22.24
C ASP A 88 9.03 7.41 -22.32
N LEU A 89 9.41 6.74 -21.23
CA LEU A 89 10.54 5.80 -21.24
C LEU A 89 10.25 4.55 -22.07
N LYS A 90 9.06 3.99 -22.00
CA LYS A 90 8.64 2.85 -22.83
C LYS A 90 8.73 3.21 -24.31
N ALA A 91 8.20 4.36 -24.70
CA ALA A 91 8.25 4.85 -26.07
C ALA A 91 9.70 5.03 -26.55
N TYR A 92 10.58 5.56 -25.71
CA TYR A 92 12.01 5.70 -25.98
C TYR A 92 12.68 4.33 -26.20
N LEU A 93 12.46 3.36 -25.31
CA LEU A 93 13.03 2.00 -25.43
C LEU A 93 12.52 1.25 -26.68
N ILE A 94 11.25 1.40 -27.00
CA ILE A 94 10.65 0.84 -28.21
C ILE A 94 11.23 1.54 -29.47
N GLY A 95 11.47 2.84 -29.40
CA GLY A 95 12.16 3.56 -30.46
C GLY A 95 13.56 3.02 -30.73
N ILE A 96 14.36 2.81 -29.67
CA ILE A 96 15.70 2.18 -29.76
C ILE A 96 15.62 0.78 -30.38
N LYS A 97 14.59 -0.03 -30.02
CA LYS A 97 14.37 -1.35 -30.61
C LYS A 97 14.22 -1.27 -32.12
N TYR A 98 13.42 -0.35 -32.62
CA TYR A 98 13.24 -0.18 -34.08
C TYR A 98 14.45 0.44 -34.76
N GLU A 99 15.19 1.34 -34.10
CA GLU A 99 16.46 1.86 -34.64
C GLU A 99 17.52 0.76 -34.75
N ALA A 100 17.64 -0.13 -33.75
CA ALA A 100 18.56 -1.25 -33.80
C ALA A 100 18.24 -2.21 -34.98
N ILE A 101 16.94 -2.53 -35.15
CA ILE A 101 16.48 -3.36 -36.29
C ILE A 101 16.78 -2.65 -37.61
N SER A 102 16.44 -1.37 -37.75
CA SER A 102 16.65 -0.57 -38.96
C SER A 102 18.12 -0.57 -39.39
N LYS A 103 19.03 -0.36 -38.43
CA LYS A 103 20.48 -0.37 -38.71
C LYS A 103 21.01 -1.76 -39.06
N SER A 104 20.60 -2.79 -38.33
CA SER A 104 21.06 -4.16 -38.54
C SER A 104 20.54 -4.77 -39.84
N GLU A 105 19.27 -4.54 -40.19
CA GLU A 105 18.63 -5.03 -41.42
C GLU A 105 18.81 -4.07 -42.61
N LYS A 106 19.32 -2.85 -42.41
CA LYS A 106 19.43 -1.79 -43.42
C LYS A 106 18.11 -1.45 -44.10
N ILE A 107 17.06 -1.38 -43.30
CA ILE A 107 15.68 -1.03 -43.71
C ILE A 107 15.21 0.25 -43.05
N SER A 108 14.11 0.83 -43.54
CA SER A 108 13.49 1.99 -42.87
C SER A 108 12.91 1.64 -41.51
N ILE A 109 12.82 2.64 -40.60
CA ILE A 109 12.21 2.45 -39.27
C ILE A 109 10.76 1.96 -39.39
N ASP A 110 10.00 2.43 -40.38
CA ASP A 110 8.61 2.00 -40.59
C ASP A 110 8.53 0.54 -41.02
N SER A 111 9.47 0.07 -41.84
CA SER A 111 9.59 -1.36 -42.16
C SER A 111 10.01 -2.18 -40.95
N ALA A 112 10.85 -1.64 -40.06
CA ALA A 112 11.29 -2.29 -38.83
C ALA A 112 10.14 -2.51 -37.82
N LYS A 113 9.15 -1.60 -37.79
CA LYS A 113 7.99 -1.70 -36.89
C LYS A 113 7.07 -2.89 -37.21
N VAL A 114 6.99 -3.28 -38.48
CA VAL A 114 6.04 -4.32 -38.95
C VAL A 114 6.70 -5.66 -39.20
N ARG A 115 8.04 -5.71 -39.31
CA ARG A 115 8.76 -6.94 -39.64
C ARG A 115 8.99 -7.82 -38.41
N PRO A 116 8.45 -9.05 -38.37
CA PRO A 116 8.66 -9.97 -37.27
C PRO A 116 10.14 -10.39 -37.16
N LEU A 117 10.63 -10.57 -35.92
CA LEU A 117 12.03 -10.92 -35.65
C LEU A 117 12.46 -12.23 -36.37
N TYR A 118 11.60 -13.24 -36.45
CA TYR A 118 11.93 -14.52 -37.10
C TYR A 118 12.18 -14.39 -38.62
N LEU A 119 11.68 -13.32 -39.27
CA LEU A 119 11.90 -13.05 -40.69
C LEU A 119 13.14 -12.13 -40.95
N MET A 120 13.86 -11.73 -39.91
CA MET A 120 15.05 -10.89 -40.06
C MET A 120 16.27 -11.72 -40.44
N GLY A 121 17.05 -11.23 -41.40
CA GLY A 121 18.26 -11.88 -41.86
C GLY A 121 19.48 -11.65 -41.00
N SER A 122 19.47 -10.60 -40.16
CA SER A 122 20.58 -10.21 -39.28
C SER A 122 20.37 -10.52 -37.81
N LYS A 123 19.35 -11.34 -37.48
CA LYS A 123 18.98 -11.66 -36.10
C LYS A 123 20.10 -12.32 -35.28
N ASP A 124 21.05 -12.98 -35.93
CA ASP A 124 22.21 -13.67 -35.38
C ASP A 124 23.52 -12.84 -35.46
N LYS A 125 23.47 -11.62 -36.03
CA LYS A 125 24.64 -10.76 -36.19
C LYS A 125 24.75 -9.80 -35.00
N TYR A 126 26.00 -9.49 -34.62
CA TYR A 126 26.33 -8.61 -33.51
C TYR A 126 27.11 -7.34 -33.92
N ASP A 127 27.66 -7.30 -35.12
CA ASP A 127 28.57 -6.19 -35.52
C ASP A 127 27.87 -4.83 -35.54
N GLU A 128 26.74 -4.75 -36.26
CA GLU A 128 25.97 -3.52 -36.40
C GLU A 128 25.30 -3.09 -35.07
N THR A 129 24.84 -4.05 -34.27
CA THR A 129 24.23 -3.78 -32.98
C THR A 129 25.26 -3.36 -31.96
N THR A 130 26.43 -4.00 -31.91
CA THR A 130 27.55 -3.59 -31.06
C THR A 130 28.02 -2.17 -31.44
N ALA A 131 28.19 -1.87 -32.73
CA ALA A 131 28.56 -0.52 -33.19
C ALA A 131 27.50 0.53 -32.77
N TYR A 132 26.22 0.20 -32.80
CA TYR A 132 25.13 1.09 -32.39
C TYR A 132 25.08 1.32 -30.89
N PHE A 133 25.09 0.25 -30.08
CA PHE A 133 24.93 0.34 -28.64
C PHE A 133 26.20 0.78 -27.92
N ILE A 134 27.34 0.27 -28.30
CA ILE A 134 28.64 0.55 -27.64
C ILE A 134 29.36 1.75 -28.29
N GLY A 135 29.23 1.91 -29.60
CA GLY A 135 29.92 2.97 -30.34
C GLY A 135 31.43 2.81 -30.31
N ASN A 136 32.15 3.93 -30.39
CA ASN A 136 33.62 3.98 -30.47
C ASN A 136 34.29 4.11 -29.10
N SER A 137 33.62 3.83 -27.99
CA SER A 137 34.22 3.91 -26.66
C SER A 137 34.56 2.51 -26.12
N ASN A 138 35.67 2.39 -25.41
CA ASN A 138 36.12 1.11 -24.84
C ASN A 138 35.18 0.58 -23.75
N ASP A 139 34.34 1.43 -23.20
CA ASP A 139 33.41 1.15 -22.10
C ASP A 139 31.92 1.26 -22.49
N GLY A 140 31.61 1.55 -23.75
CA GLY A 140 30.25 1.73 -24.25
C GLY A 140 29.55 3.01 -23.79
N SER A 141 30.19 3.86 -23.00
CA SER A 141 29.58 5.07 -22.39
C SER A 141 29.17 6.14 -23.43
N LYS A 142 29.79 6.14 -24.62
CA LYS A 142 29.51 7.09 -25.72
C LYS A 142 28.53 6.51 -26.75
N GLY A 143 28.17 5.25 -26.63
CA GLY A 143 27.18 4.60 -27.49
C GLY A 143 25.74 4.81 -27.00
N LYS A 144 24.80 4.22 -27.73
CA LYS A 144 23.36 4.31 -27.40
C LYS A 144 23.04 3.69 -26.02
N ALA A 145 23.77 2.67 -25.60
CA ALA A 145 23.63 2.07 -24.29
C ALA A 145 23.97 3.06 -23.16
N GLY A 146 25.02 3.89 -23.33
CA GLY A 146 25.36 4.91 -22.35
C GLY A 146 24.33 6.04 -22.26
N GLU A 147 23.71 6.44 -23.38
CA GLU A 147 22.59 7.39 -23.38
C GLU A 147 21.37 6.77 -22.65
N MET A 148 21.02 5.54 -22.99
CA MET A 148 19.91 4.80 -22.41
C MET A 148 20.05 4.63 -20.89
N LYS A 149 21.24 4.29 -20.40
CA LYS A 149 21.55 4.21 -18.96
C LYS A 149 21.25 5.52 -18.22
N LYS A 150 21.62 6.67 -18.80
CA LYS A 150 21.35 7.99 -18.23
C LYS A 150 19.86 8.29 -18.17
N VAL A 151 19.12 7.96 -19.24
CA VAL A 151 17.66 8.17 -19.30
C VAL A 151 16.93 7.27 -18.28
N ILE A 152 17.34 6.00 -18.16
CA ILE A 152 16.78 5.06 -17.18
C ILE A 152 17.10 5.52 -15.75
N ALA A 153 18.33 5.98 -15.47
CA ALA A 153 18.72 6.48 -14.17
C ALA A 153 17.87 7.68 -13.75
N LYS A 154 17.67 8.63 -14.68
CA LYS A 154 16.81 9.79 -14.45
C LYS A 154 15.35 9.39 -14.20
N TYR A 155 14.80 8.50 -15.01
CA TYR A 155 13.46 7.97 -14.80
C TYR A 155 13.28 7.37 -13.40
N LYS A 156 14.23 6.55 -12.97
CA LYS A 156 14.21 5.92 -11.64
C LYS A 156 14.21 6.96 -10.52
N GLU A 157 15.01 8.02 -10.66
CA GLU A 157 15.04 9.13 -9.71
C GLU A 157 13.72 9.91 -9.70
N ASP A 158 13.22 10.31 -10.88
CA ASP A 158 11.99 11.06 -11.03
C ASP A 158 10.77 10.27 -10.51
N LEU A 159 10.72 8.96 -10.78
CA LEU A 159 9.66 8.07 -10.30
C LEU A 159 9.68 7.95 -8.76
N LEU A 160 10.84 7.77 -8.14
CA LEU A 160 10.98 7.69 -6.69
C LEU A 160 10.69 9.02 -5.99
N ASN A 161 10.88 10.16 -6.68
CA ASN A 161 10.55 11.48 -6.14
C ASN A 161 9.02 11.70 -5.97
N LEU A 162 8.19 10.89 -6.59
CA LEU A 162 6.73 10.90 -6.37
C LEU A 162 6.33 10.30 -5.02
N VAL A 163 7.23 9.56 -4.38
CA VAL A 163 7.02 8.87 -3.11
C VAL A 163 7.74 9.60 -1.96
N ASP A 164 7.17 9.59 -0.78
CA ASP A 164 7.77 10.19 0.39
C ASP A 164 9.17 9.63 0.67
N PRO A 165 10.16 10.49 0.99
CA PRO A 165 11.55 10.06 1.20
C PRO A 165 11.71 8.93 2.22
N ALA A 166 10.91 8.94 3.29
CA ALA A 166 10.94 7.90 4.34
C ALA A 166 10.49 6.52 3.85
N GLU A 167 9.71 6.46 2.76
CA GLU A 167 9.09 5.24 2.25
C GLU A 167 9.75 4.70 0.98
N ARG A 168 10.66 5.47 0.36
CA ARG A 168 11.36 5.09 -0.88
C ARG A 168 12.11 3.77 -0.77
N SER A 169 12.65 3.45 0.40
CA SER A 169 13.36 2.20 0.66
C SER A 169 12.47 0.95 0.63
N ALA A 170 11.17 1.12 0.83
CA ALA A 170 10.20 0.03 0.77
C ALA A 170 9.82 -0.36 -0.67
N ILE A 171 10.05 0.53 -1.65
CA ILE A 171 9.71 0.30 -3.06
C ILE A 171 10.93 -0.24 -3.78
N LYS A 172 10.83 -1.48 -4.25
CA LYS A 172 11.88 -2.11 -5.05
C LYS A 172 11.67 -1.77 -6.52
N VAL A 173 12.16 -0.62 -6.94
CA VAL A 173 12.24 -0.30 -8.37
C VAL A 173 13.35 -1.17 -8.97
N GLY A 174 12.99 -2.07 -9.89
CA GLY A 174 13.95 -2.82 -10.72
C GLY A 174 14.93 -1.89 -11.45
N LEU A 175 15.32 -2.21 -12.66
CA LEU A 175 16.25 -1.40 -13.47
C LEU A 175 17.60 -1.25 -12.77
N ASP A 176 18.26 -2.38 -12.47
CA ASP A 176 19.59 -2.34 -11.86
C ASP A 176 20.64 -1.91 -12.90
N LEU A 177 21.26 -0.77 -12.63
CA LEU A 177 22.30 -0.14 -13.48
C LEU A 177 23.69 -0.17 -12.84
N LYS A 178 23.79 -0.65 -11.58
CA LYS A 178 25.02 -0.55 -10.79
C LYS A 178 25.82 -1.85 -10.76
N GLY A 179 25.17 -3.01 -10.86
CA GLY A 179 25.79 -4.31 -10.75
C GLY A 179 26.20 -4.70 -9.32
N PRO A 180 27.22 -5.54 -9.14
CA PRO A 180 28.32 -5.87 -10.10
C PRO A 180 27.88 -6.77 -11.26
N PHE A 181 28.41 -6.52 -12.45
CA PHE A 181 28.22 -7.34 -13.66
C PHE A 181 29.52 -8.02 -14.05
N PHE A 182 29.44 -9.27 -14.51
CA PHE A 182 30.62 -10.05 -14.87
C PHE A 182 30.45 -10.64 -16.28
N ASP A 183 31.58 -10.73 -17.00
CA ASP A 183 31.64 -11.47 -18.26
C ASP A 183 31.79 -12.98 -18.03
N ALA A 184 31.94 -13.75 -19.12
CA ALA A 184 32.11 -15.21 -19.06
C ALA A 184 33.41 -15.62 -18.33
N ASP A 185 34.43 -14.77 -18.32
CA ASP A 185 35.72 -14.99 -17.67
C ASP A 185 35.73 -14.47 -16.21
N ARG A 186 34.54 -14.07 -15.67
CA ARG A 186 34.36 -13.49 -14.34
C ARG A 186 35.09 -12.16 -14.12
N LYS A 187 35.38 -11.43 -15.17
CA LYS A 187 35.92 -10.09 -15.12
C LYS A 187 34.78 -9.10 -14.97
N GLU A 188 34.93 -8.18 -14.04
CA GLU A 188 33.92 -7.13 -13.81
C GLU A 188 33.83 -6.20 -15.02
N GLN A 189 32.60 -5.89 -15.41
CA GLN A 189 32.28 -4.98 -16.50
C GLN A 189 31.11 -4.06 -16.13
N ASN A 190 30.97 -2.97 -16.87
CA ASN A 190 29.86 -2.06 -16.66
C ASN A 190 28.57 -2.59 -17.30
N TRP A 191 27.45 -1.90 -17.01
CA TRP A 191 26.13 -2.27 -17.50
C TRP A 191 26.04 -2.29 -19.02
N GLU A 192 26.68 -1.32 -19.69
CA GLU A 192 26.66 -1.15 -21.14
C GLU A 192 27.31 -2.35 -21.85
N MET A 193 28.51 -2.70 -21.38
CA MET A 193 29.26 -3.84 -21.94
C MET A 193 28.57 -5.16 -21.63
N HIS A 194 28.05 -5.34 -20.41
CA HIS A 194 27.38 -6.55 -20.00
C HIS A 194 26.15 -6.87 -20.85
N ASN A 195 25.37 -5.84 -21.23
CA ASN A 195 24.11 -6.07 -21.93
C ASN A 195 24.25 -6.03 -23.46
N PHE A 196 25.21 -5.29 -24.02
CA PHE A 196 25.19 -4.95 -25.44
C PHE A 196 26.53 -5.17 -26.17
N TYR A 197 27.57 -5.63 -25.50
CA TYR A 197 28.86 -5.88 -26.16
C TYR A 197 28.88 -7.29 -26.74
N HIS A 198 29.08 -7.43 -28.05
CA HIS A 198 29.09 -8.68 -28.81
C HIS A 198 27.82 -9.53 -28.59
N THR A 199 26.69 -8.89 -28.36
CA THR A 199 25.36 -9.53 -28.27
C THR A 199 24.69 -9.51 -29.64
N ILE A 200 24.02 -10.61 -30.01
CA ILE A 200 23.28 -10.74 -31.28
C ILE A 200 22.00 -9.89 -31.23
N LEU A 201 21.50 -9.45 -32.39
CA LEU A 201 20.30 -8.63 -32.49
C LEU A 201 19.10 -9.24 -31.71
N ALA A 202 18.88 -10.55 -31.82
CA ALA A 202 17.79 -11.22 -31.13
C ALA A 202 17.90 -11.09 -29.60
N ALA A 203 19.13 -11.13 -29.03
CA ALA A 203 19.37 -10.93 -27.61
C ALA A 203 19.16 -9.47 -27.20
N ASP A 204 19.65 -8.51 -28.00
CA ASP A 204 19.47 -7.08 -27.74
C ASP A 204 17.98 -6.70 -27.67
N LEU A 205 17.16 -7.21 -28.59
CA LEU A 205 15.71 -6.97 -28.59
C LEU A 205 15.03 -7.60 -27.36
N THR A 206 15.52 -8.77 -26.95
CA THR A 206 15.03 -9.42 -25.72
C THR A 206 15.37 -8.60 -24.47
N ILE A 207 16.58 -8.04 -24.40
CA ILE A 207 17.01 -7.16 -23.31
C ILE A 207 16.16 -5.88 -23.28
N LEU A 208 15.89 -5.27 -24.44
CA LEU A 208 15.03 -4.09 -24.52
C LEU A 208 13.60 -4.39 -24.07
N ASN A 209 13.04 -5.55 -24.46
CA ASN A 209 11.72 -5.98 -23.99
C ASN A 209 11.70 -6.26 -22.47
N LYS A 210 12.80 -6.81 -21.89
CA LYS A 210 12.97 -6.95 -20.45
C LYS A 210 12.97 -5.58 -19.76
N LEU A 211 13.70 -4.60 -20.29
CA LEU A 211 13.71 -3.23 -19.74
C LEU A 211 12.30 -2.60 -19.76
N VAL A 212 11.53 -2.82 -20.82
CA VAL A 212 10.13 -2.38 -20.89
C VAL A 212 9.29 -3.03 -19.77
N ALA A 213 9.47 -4.33 -19.53
CA ALA A 213 8.78 -5.03 -18.42
C ALA A 213 9.18 -4.45 -17.05
N GLU A 214 10.46 -4.14 -16.84
CA GLU A 214 10.95 -3.53 -15.59
C GLU A 214 10.38 -2.12 -15.37
N VAL A 215 10.24 -1.32 -16.43
CA VAL A 215 9.56 -0.01 -16.36
C VAL A 215 8.10 -0.17 -15.95
N GLN A 216 7.39 -1.13 -16.53
CA GLN A 216 5.99 -1.40 -16.17
C GLN A 216 5.84 -1.87 -14.73
N ASN A 217 6.74 -2.74 -14.25
CA ASN A 217 6.74 -3.18 -12.86
C ASN A 217 6.99 -2.00 -11.91
N ALA A 218 7.98 -1.15 -12.21
CA ALA A 218 8.29 0.04 -11.42
C ALA A 218 7.10 1.01 -11.35
N GLU A 219 6.44 1.25 -12.48
CA GLU A 219 5.22 2.05 -12.55
C GLU A 219 4.13 1.46 -11.64
N TYR A 220 3.85 0.16 -11.79
CA TYR A 220 2.82 -0.52 -11.02
C TYR A 220 3.09 -0.45 -9.51
N ASP A 221 4.32 -0.72 -9.07
CA ASP A 221 4.69 -0.72 -7.66
C ASP A 221 4.52 0.66 -7.02
N VAL A 222 4.95 1.72 -7.72
CA VAL A 222 4.77 3.10 -7.25
C VAL A 222 3.30 3.49 -7.20
N VAL A 223 2.53 3.19 -8.24
CA VAL A 223 1.10 3.54 -8.29
C VAL A 223 0.29 2.74 -7.26
N GLN A 224 0.62 1.46 -7.06
CA GLN A 224 0.04 0.64 -6.00
C GLN A 224 0.34 1.22 -4.61
N HIS A 225 1.58 1.65 -4.37
CA HIS A 225 1.97 2.30 -3.13
C HIS A 225 1.18 3.59 -2.89
N LEU A 226 1.11 4.48 -3.90
CA LEU A 226 0.34 5.72 -3.82
C LEU A 226 -1.15 5.44 -3.49
N ARG A 227 -1.76 4.47 -4.16
CA ARG A 227 -3.15 4.09 -3.91
C ARG A 227 -3.37 3.51 -2.52
N SER A 228 -2.44 2.72 -1.99
CA SER A 228 -2.54 2.15 -0.64
C SER A 228 -2.55 3.21 0.46
N LYS A 229 -1.98 4.41 0.19
CA LYS A 229 -1.95 5.53 1.13
C LYS A 229 -3.29 6.26 1.26
N ILE A 230 -4.17 6.15 0.28
CA ILE A 230 -5.49 6.78 0.32
C ILE A 230 -6.29 6.27 1.52
N GLY A 231 -6.26 4.97 1.80
CA GLY A 231 -6.95 4.38 2.94
C GLY A 231 -6.16 4.37 4.26
N ALA A 232 -4.88 4.77 4.23
CA ALA A 232 -4.07 4.85 5.45
C ALA A 232 -4.49 6.02 6.35
N ALA A 233 -5.14 7.03 5.76
CA ALA A 233 -5.73 8.17 6.47
C ALA A 233 -7.16 7.91 6.98
N ASP A 234 -7.76 6.78 6.64
CA ASP A 234 -9.11 6.43 7.09
C ASP A 234 -9.09 5.81 8.48
N PHE A 235 -10.21 6.05 9.20
CA PHE A 235 -10.47 5.35 10.47
C PHE A 235 -10.50 3.84 10.22
N LYS A 236 -9.60 3.12 10.85
CA LYS A 236 -9.68 1.66 10.89
C LYS A 236 -10.68 1.28 11.96
N ILE A 237 -11.95 1.24 11.58
CA ILE A 237 -13.01 0.75 12.46
C ILE A 237 -12.72 -0.72 12.81
N ASP A 238 -12.37 -0.98 14.06
CA ASP A 238 -12.12 -2.33 14.56
C ASP A 238 -13.21 -2.80 15.54
N LYS A 239 -14.05 -1.88 16.00
CA LYS A 239 -15.19 -2.20 16.88
C LYS A 239 -16.45 -1.52 16.39
N VAL A 240 -17.53 -2.28 16.35
CA VAL A 240 -18.88 -1.79 16.16
C VAL A 240 -19.69 -2.14 17.41
N GLY A 241 -20.37 -1.16 17.99
CA GLY A 241 -21.18 -1.32 19.18
C GLY A 241 -22.49 -0.57 19.09
N ALA A 242 -23.36 -0.76 20.06
CA ALA A 242 -24.55 0.05 20.24
C ALA A 242 -24.34 0.96 21.45
N THR A 243 -24.64 2.26 21.27
CA THR A 243 -24.63 3.26 22.34
C THR A 243 -26.06 3.72 22.57
N VAL A 244 -26.49 3.69 23.82
CA VAL A 244 -27.81 4.16 24.23
C VAL A 244 -27.65 5.52 24.89
N VAL A 245 -28.32 6.52 24.36
CA VAL A 245 -28.34 7.89 24.92
C VAL A 245 -29.76 8.12 25.48
N PRO A 246 -29.96 8.06 26.82
CA PRO A 246 -31.25 8.31 27.40
C PRO A 246 -31.60 9.81 27.33
N LYS A 247 -32.86 10.12 27.04
CA LYS A 247 -33.37 11.49 27.04
C LYS A 247 -33.41 12.06 28.46
N SER A 248 -33.62 11.21 29.45
CA SER A 248 -33.54 11.52 30.87
C SER A 248 -33.01 10.33 31.65
N GLN A 249 -32.18 10.58 32.66
CA GLN A 249 -31.76 9.55 33.62
C GLN A 249 -32.75 9.35 34.76
N TYR A 250 -33.84 10.11 34.77
CA TYR A 250 -34.87 10.04 35.78
C TYR A 250 -36.23 9.94 35.13
N VAL A 251 -37.01 8.89 35.51
CA VAL A 251 -38.36 8.59 34.99
C VAL A 251 -39.30 8.27 36.17
N PHE A 252 -40.42 8.93 36.22
CA PHE A 252 -41.43 8.63 37.25
C PHE A 252 -42.23 7.36 36.93
N MET A 253 -42.74 6.75 37.95
CA MET A 253 -43.65 5.59 37.83
C MET A 253 -44.88 6.00 37.01
N GLY A 254 -45.13 5.30 35.88
CA GLY A 254 -46.23 5.57 34.96
C GLY A 254 -45.82 6.40 33.72
N GLU A 255 -44.60 6.91 33.64
CA GLU A 255 -44.05 7.57 32.46
C GLU A 255 -43.28 6.58 31.58
N ASN A 256 -43.06 6.95 30.32
CA ASN A 256 -42.29 6.15 29.39
C ASN A 256 -40.78 6.51 29.48
N TYR A 257 -39.92 5.49 29.50
CA TYR A 257 -38.47 5.68 29.33
C TYR A 257 -38.16 5.87 27.84
N GLU A 258 -37.61 7.03 27.48
CA GLU A 258 -37.22 7.37 26.11
C GLU A 258 -35.69 7.42 26.00
N ALA A 259 -35.16 6.73 24.99
CA ALA A 259 -33.74 6.75 24.68
C ALA A 259 -33.51 6.64 23.17
N GLU A 260 -32.43 7.26 22.70
CA GLU A 260 -31.95 7.10 21.34
C GLU A 260 -30.84 6.04 21.31
N VAL A 261 -30.91 5.13 20.33
CA VAL A 261 -29.96 4.04 20.17
C VAL A 261 -29.17 4.29 18.86
N PHE A 262 -27.86 4.42 18.98
CA PHE A 262 -26.97 4.61 17.83
C PHE A 262 -26.08 3.41 17.64
N VAL A 263 -25.81 3.05 16.38
CA VAL A 263 -24.70 2.18 16.04
C VAL A 263 -23.44 3.03 16.00
N THR A 264 -22.50 2.75 16.88
CA THR A 264 -21.21 3.44 16.95
C THR A 264 -20.12 2.55 16.37
N ALA A 265 -19.31 3.13 15.49
CA ALA A 265 -18.12 2.51 14.96
C ALA A 265 -16.90 3.25 15.54
N MET A 266 -15.95 2.52 16.09
CA MET A 266 -14.78 3.10 16.74
C MET A 266 -13.49 2.38 16.37
N ASP A 267 -12.38 3.11 16.37
CA ASP A 267 -11.02 2.57 16.34
C ASP A 267 -10.50 2.49 17.79
N SER A 268 -10.37 1.27 18.31
CA SER A 268 -9.94 1.05 19.69
C SER A 268 -8.44 1.31 19.90
N LYS A 269 -7.67 1.36 18.81
CA LYS A 269 -6.22 1.58 18.86
C LYS A 269 -5.83 3.05 18.86
N GLN A 270 -6.75 3.91 18.45
CA GLN A 270 -6.50 5.33 18.39
C GLN A 270 -6.81 6.02 19.72
N SER A 271 -5.84 6.75 20.25
CA SER A 271 -6.02 7.52 21.45
C SER A 271 -6.50 8.95 21.13
N PHE A 272 -7.43 9.46 21.92
CA PHE A 272 -7.85 10.85 21.91
C PHE A 272 -7.83 11.42 23.32
N THR A 273 -7.87 12.72 23.45
CA THR A 273 -7.93 13.40 24.75
C THR A 273 -9.26 14.12 24.92
N ALA A 274 -9.81 14.07 26.12
CA ALA A 274 -11.00 14.82 26.47
C ALA A 274 -10.70 15.74 27.66
N ASN A 275 -11.11 16.99 27.54
CA ASN A 275 -11.05 17.96 28.63
C ASN A 275 -12.48 18.18 29.16
N ILE A 276 -12.89 17.35 30.12
CA ILE A 276 -14.21 17.36 30.76
C ILE A 276 -13.99 17.28 32.27
N GLY A 277 -13.99 18.42 32.93
CA GLY A 277 -13.64 18.49 34.35
C GLY A 277 -12.18 18.11 34.64
N GLY A 278 -11.31 18.24 33.65
CA GLY A 278 -9.89 17.88 33.65
C GLY A 278 -9.50 17.11 32.41
N LEU A 279 -8.20 17.18 32.05
CA LEU A 279 -7.66 16.50 30.86
C LEU A 279 -7.57 14.99 31.14
N ARG A 280 -8.11 14.18 30.24
CA ARG A 280 -8.12 12.71 30.29
C ARG A 280 -7.75 12.14 28.91
N THR A 281 -7.04 11.04 28.91
CA THR A 281 -6.70 10.30 27.68
C THR A 281 -7.59 9.06 27.56
N SER A 282 -8.00 8.73 26.33
CA SER A 282 -8.81 7.54 26.07
C SER A 282 -8.01 6.25 26.29
N GLU A 283 -8.68 5.26 26.83
CA GLU A 283 -8.22 3.87 26.90
C GLU A 283 -9.15 3.00 26.05
N ASN A 284 -8.61 2.28 25.09
CA ASN A 284 -9.39 1.47 24.15
C ASN A 284 -10.56 2.23 23.46
N GLY A 285 -10.31 3.48 23.07
CA GLY A 285 -11.32 4.31 22.42
C GLY A 285 -12.41 4.88 23.36
N VAL A 286 -12.22 4.83 24.68
CA VAL A 286 -13.21 5.29 25.67
C VAL A 286 -12.54 6.20 26.71
N VAL A 287 -13.17 7.33 27.04
CA VAL A 287 -12.82 8.17 28.18
C VAL A 287 -13.85 8.00 29.27
N LYS A 288 -13.41 7.58 30.47
CA LYS A 288 -14.28 7.50 31.65
C LYS A 288 -14.24 8.85 32.37
N VAL A 289 -15.40 9.50 32.46
CA VAL A 289 -15.56 10.78 33.17
C VAL A 289 -16.18 10.52 34.55
N SER A 290 -15.52 11.00 35.60
CA SER A 290 -16.04 11.00 36.95
C SER A 290 -15.98 12.43 37.49
N LEU A 291 -17.13 12.95 37.88
CA LEU A 291 -17.28 14.32 38.38
C LEU A 291 -17.84 14.30 39.81
N PRO A 292 -17.31 15.10 40.75
CA PRO A 292 -17.80 15.14 42.11
C PRO A 292 -19.18 15.82 42.18
N ALA A 293 -20.13 15.15 42.83
CA ALA A 293 -21.50 15.64 43.03
C ALA A 293 -21.66 16.31 44.41
N ASN A 294 -20.99 17.43 44.63
CA ASN A 294 -20.89 18.06 45.97
C ASN A 294 -22.10 18.91 46.37
N SER A 295 -22.99 19.25 45.46
CA SER A 295 -24.18 20.07 45.75
C SER A 295 -25.38 19.59 44.93
N PRO A 296 -26.57 19.51 45.54
CA PRO A 296 -27.78 19.10 44.82
C PRO A 296 -28.21 20.15 43.79
N GLY A 297 -29.05 19.70 42.84
CA GLY A 297 -29.61 20.50 41.76
C GLY A 297 -29.07 20.18 40.38
N PRO A 298 -29.58 20.85 39.35
CA PRO A 298 -29.15 20.62 37.96
C PRO A 298 -27.69 21.07 37.77
N LYS A 299 -26.92 20.28 37.03
CA LYS A 299 -25.52 20.53 36.66
C LYS A 299 -25.42 20.45 35.14
N SER A 300 -24.71 21.40 34.56
CA SER A 300 -24.36 21.41 33.16
C SER A 300 -22.84 21.33 33.04
N VAL A 301 -22.36 20.40 32.25
CA VAL A 301 -20.94 20.17 32.02
C VAL A 301 -20.66 20.40 30.54
N THR A 302 -19.66 21.25 30.30
CA THR A 302 -19.12 21.49 28.96
C THR A 302 -17.68 21.04 28.91
N GLY A 303 -17.26 20.59 27.76
CA GLY A 303 -15.88 20.15 27.52
C GLY A 303 -15.54 20.08 26.06
N THR A 304 -14.35 19.60 25.76
CA THR A 304 -13.87 19.37 24.40
C THR A 304 -13.23 17.99 24.30
N VAL A 305 -13.49 17.32 23.20
CA VAL A 305 -12.78 16.10 22.80
C VAL A 305 -11.83 16.49 21.67
N ASN A 306 -10.54 16.25 21.87
CA ASN A 306 -9.50 16.54 20.91
C ASN A 306 -9.04 15.22 20.29
N TYR A 307 -9.21 15.12 18.98
CA TYR A 307 -8.88 13.95 18.20
C TYR A 307 -7.80 14.30 17.18
N LYS A 308 -6.72 13.50 17.15
CA LYS A 308 -5.66 13.64 16.16
C LYS A 308 -5.92 12.66 15.01
N LYS A 309 -6.22 13.19 13.84
CA LYS A 309 -6.38 12.39 12.62
C LYS A 309 -5.10 11.66 12.24
N PRO A 310 -5.19 10.57 11.44
CA PRO A 310 -4.02 9.87 10.93
C PRO A 310 -3.07 10.75 10.08
N ASP A 311 -3.60 11.81 9.46
CA ASP A 311 -2.82 12.82 8.72
C ASP A 311 -2.06 13.81 9.62
N GLY A 312 -2.24 13.68 10.96
CA GLY A 312 -1.61 14.53 11.96
C GLY A 312 -2.40 15.78 12.33
N THR A 313 -3.50 16.10 11.66
CA THR A 313 -4.36 17.23 11.99
C THR A 313 -5.13 16.98 13.29
N LEU A 314 -5.24 18.04 14.14
CA LEU A 314 -5.99 17.99 15.40
C LEU A 314 -7.38 18.57 15.17
N GLU A 315 -8.42 17.80 15.45
CA GLU A 315 -9.81 18.27 15.48
C GLU A 315 -10.35 18.30 16.90
N SER A 316 -11.13 19.34 17.21
CA SER A 316 -11.74 19.54 18.53
C SER A 316 -13.25 19.57 18.40
N TYR A 317 -13.91 18.71 19.16
CA TYR A 317 -15.37 18.60 19.19
C TYR A 317 -15.90 19.06 20.53
N PRO A 318 -16.83 20.05 20.59
CA PRO A 318 -17.47 20.45 21.83
C PRO A 318 -18.41 19.36 22.33
N VAL A 319 -18.37 19.12 23.63
CA VAL A 319 -19.27 18.18 24.34
C VAL A 319 -20.00 18.95 25.41
N LYS A 320 -21.33 18.74 25.50
CA LYS A 320 -22.17 19.26 26.55
C LYS A 320 -23.16 18.17 27.00
N PHE A 321 -23.27 17.99 28.32
CA PHE A 321 -24.29 17.13 28.89
C PHE A 321 -24.74 17.70 30.25
N ASP A 322 -25.97 17.44 30.59
CA ASP A 322 -26.61 17.89 31.80
C ASP A 322 -26.97 16.67 32.66
N TYR A 323 -26.89 16.84 34.00
CA TYR A 323 -27.33 15.83 34.95
C TYR A 323 -27.88 16.51 36.23
N ILE A 324 -28.67 15.79 37.03
CA ILE A 324 -29.26 16.29 38.22
C ILE A 324 -28.67 15.55 39.42
N VAL A 325 -28.15 16.32 40.39
CA VAL A 325 -27.71 15.80 41.67
C VAL A 325 -28.88 15.88 42.61
N ALA A 326 -29.43 14.72 42.96
CA ALA A 326 -30.52 14.66 43.97
C ALA A 326 -29.96 14.83 45.38
N PRO A 327 -30.60 15.59 46.25
CA PRO A 327 -30.23 15.64 47.66
C PRO A 327 -30.53 14.27 48.29
N PRO A 328 -29.74 13.82 49.27
CA PRO A 328 -30.10 12.64 50.06
C PRO A 328 -31.43 12.90 50.78
N SER A 329 -32.40 12.06 50.54
CA SER A 329 -33.71 12.13 51.17
C SER A 329 -34.00 10.80 51.85
N LEU A 330 -34.37 10.86 53.10
CA LEU A 330 -34.82 9.71 53.90
C LEU A 330 -36.25 9.99 54.35
N SER A 331 -37.15 9.08 54.09
CA SER A 331 -38.50 9.11 54.61
C SER A 331 -38.71 7.89 55.53
N VAL A 332 -39.11 8.16 56.74
CA VAL A 332 -39.50 7.15 57.71
C VAL A 332 -40.93 7.47 58.13
N SER A 333 -41.83 6.53 57.97
CA SER A 333 -43.25 6.75 58.27
C SER A 333 -43.81 5.53 59.00
N ALA A 334 -44.43 5.78 60.13
CA ALA A 334 -45.27 4.80 60.79
C ALA A 334 -46.56 4.66 59.97
N THR A 335 -46.79 3.47 59.36
CA THR A 335 -47.83 3.29 58.35
C THR A 335 -49.23 3.18 58.94
N LYS A 336 -49.38 3.09 60.32
CA LYS A 336 -50.64 3.14 61.01
C LYS A 336 -50.72 4.47 61.79
N MET A 337 -51.42 5.45 61.25
CA MET A 337 -51.82 6.72 61.85
C MET A 337 -50.66 7.59 62.40
N ASN A 338 -49.41 7.39 61.95
CA ASN A 338 -48.17 8.09 62.41
C ASN A 338 -47.94 8.02 63.94
N VAL A 339 -48.39 7.00 64.60
CA VAL A 339 -48.27 6.83 66.07
C VAL A 339 -47.71 5.43 66.36
N PHE A 340 -46.80 5.41 67.36
CA PHE A 340 -46.26 4.14 67.89
C PHE A 340 -47.03 3.73 69.17
N TYR A 341 -47.46 2.49 69.25
CA TYR A 341 -48.14 1.94 70.40
C TYR A 341 -47.22 0.98 71.17
N ILE A 342 -47.15 1.15 72.50
CA ILE A 342 -46.33 0.28 73.33
C ILE A 342 -47.00 -1.08 73.43
N GLY A 343 -46.25 -2.18 73.28
CA GLY A 343 -46.72 -3.54 73.45
C GLY A 343 -47.34 -4.21 72.24
N VAL A 344 -47.32 -3.57 71.06
CA VAL A 344 -47.78 -4.14 69.79
C VAL A 344 -46.78 -3.79 68.67
N ASP A 345 -46.89 -4.59 67.61
CA ASP A 345 -46.05 -4.36 66.37
C ASP A 345 -46.48 -3.06 65.68
N ASN A 346 -45.49 -2.18 65.45
CA ASN A 346 -45.70 -0.95 64.76
C ASN A 346 -45.03 -1.03 63.36
N PRO A 347 -45.80 -1.18 62.29
CA PRO A 347 -45.26 -1.26 60.97
C PRO A 347 -44.72 0.12 60.53
N VAL A 348 -43.46 0.13 60.02
CA VAL A 348 -42.76 1.33 59.60
C VAL A 348 -42.32 1.15 58.14
N SER A 349 -42.55 2.16 57.31
CA SER A 349 -41.99 2.22 55.97
C SER A 349 -40.75 3.13 55.99
N ILE A 350 -39.63 2.62 55.46
CA ILE A 350 -38.38 3.33 55.36
C ILE A 350 -38.00 3.36 53.89
N SER A 351 -37.78 4.53 53.32
CA SER A 351 -37.33 4.69 51.98
C SER A 351 -36.27 5.80 51.88
N ALA A 352 -35.24 5.55 51.10
CA ALA A 352 -34.21 6.52 50.77
C ALA A 352 -34.19 6.75 49.27
N GLY A 353 -34.24 8.02 48.83
CA GLY A 353 -34.23 8.34 47.40
C GLY A 353 -32.93 7.89 46.72
N GLY A 354 -33.08 7.09 45.65
CA GLY A 354 -31.96 6.58 44.88
C GLY A 354 -31.20 5.38 45.48
N VAL A 355 -31.69 4.84 46.60
CA VAL A 355 -31.12 3.63 47.24
C VAL A 355 -32.10 2.47 47.13
N SER A 356 -31.61 1.32 46.72
CA SER A 356 -32.43 0.09 46.68
C SER A 356 -32.82 -0.28 48.12
N PRO A 357 -34.06 -0.73 48.35
CA PRO A 357 -34.52 -1.20 49.66
C PRO A 357 -33.54 -2.16 50.33
N ASP A 358 -32.87 -3.02 49.56
CA ASP A 358 -31.93 -4.04 50.10
C ASP A 358 -30.67 -3.43 50.71
N GLN A 359 -30.33 -2.19 50.35
CA GLN A 359 -29.16 -1.47 50.84
C GLN A 359 -29.46 -0.58 52.08
N ILE A 360 -30.74 -0.53 52.50
CA ILE A 360 -31.12 0.27 53.66
C ILE A 360 -30.98 -0.61 54.91
N SER A 361 -30.18 -0.12 55.86
CA SER A 361 -30.05 -0.71 57.17
C SER A 361 -30.72 0.22 58.21
N ALA A 362 -31.65 -0.31 58.99
CA ALA A 362 -32.34 0.44 60.01
C ALA A 362 -32.00 -0.10 61.40
N SER A 363 -31.86 0.80 62.36
CA SER A 363 -31.66 0.48 63.79
C SER A 363 -32.57 1.34 64.64
N ILE A 364 -32.92 0.85 65.83
CA ILE A 364 -33.79 1.50 66.82
C ILE A 364 -33.09 1.51 68.18
N THR A 365 -33.22 2.59 68.96
CA THR A 365 -32.60 2.69 70.27
C THR A 365 -33.38 1.97 71.37
N ASN A 366 -34.69 1.91 71.23
CA ASN A 366 -35.58 1.24 72.20
C ASN A 366 -36.53 0.30 71.45
N GLY A 367 -36.43 -1.01 71.71
CA GLY A 367 -37.22 -2.01 71.06
C GLY A 367 -36.44 -2.87 70.08
N THR A 368 -37.13 -3.71 69.30
CA THR A 368 -36.55 -4.53 68.24
C THR A 368 -37.13 -4.12 66.89
N ILE A 369 -36.30 -4.01 65.87
CA ILE A 369 -36.73 -3.79 64.50
C ILE A 369 -36.41 -5.03 63.67
N SER A 370 -37.39 -5.54 62.94
CA SER A 370 -37.22 -6.64 62.01
C SER A 370 -37.72 -6.26 60.63
N ARG A 371 -37.05 -6.72 59.59
CA ARG A 371 -37.48 -6.50 58.21
C ARG A 371 -38.57 -7.49 57.83
N ASN A 372 -39.73 -6.97 57.44
CA ASN A 372 -40.88 -7.75 56.98
C ASN A 372 -41.14 -7.43 55.51
N GLY A 373 -40.85 -8.38 54.60
CA GLY A 373 -41.03 -8.23 53.15
C GLY A 373 -39.84 -7.64 52.39
N ASN A 374 -39.93 -7.70 51.08
CA ASN A 374 -38.89 -7.17 50.13
C ASN A 374 -38.75 -5.66 50.19
#